data_042214640c47abe00cfe9c637b48325d
#
_entry.id   042214640c47abe00cfe9c637b48325d
#
_cell.length_a   1.000
_cell.length_b   1.000
_cell.length_c   1.000
_cell.angle_alpha   90.00
_cell.angle_beta   90.00
_cell.angle_gamma   90.00
#
_symmetry.space_group_name_H-M   'P 1'
#
loop_
_entity.id
_entity.type
_entity.pdbx_description
1 polymer ?
#
loop_
_entity_poly.entity_id
_entity_poly.type
_entity_poly.pdbx_seq_one_letter_code
_entity_poly.pdbx_strand_id
1 'polypeptide(L)'
;MVNVPVLTVMVSHLAEVSITFVVVCLCFIGLLGNFALLTATVIYKELHHKISFIVAVLTCLHVVCLLSELYMEALQLRFHPITRLECFRHTLIYEFAMLAQSSMFFMLWMDYLLAIIIPLKHRFFTTVTYVFTMCLPPFVIAGIAIILVSVNMDSDPIEFCTPITMIPVNTEWILYVINGLNVAALLLNVINFLTLKYRGRDPALRLSVSSHGSHKSDIKLMRSFILMAWVFVCSWCLSVSSTLIAVRLLPKEISSTALTYIVVLALPTYCQGYFVTYSRSARYRKAYRKLQHLIFPWIVSPADTKPSTDNGSKGIASSL
;
A
#
# COMPACT_ATOMS: atom_id res chain seq x y z
N MET A 1 45.33 0.44 -23.61
CA MET A 1 44.77 1.16 -22.45
C MET A 1 43.34 1.47 -22.80
N VAL A 2 42.39 0.70 -22.28
CA VAL A 2 40.96 0.98 -22.44
C VAL A 2 40.64 2.26 -21.63
N ASN A 3 40.09 3.27 -22.30
CA ASN A 3 39.77 4.55 -21.66
C ASN A 3 38.77 4.30 -20.51
N VAL A 4 39.26 4.30 -19.28
CA VAL A 4 38.49 4.13 -18.05
C VAL A 4 37.19 4.97 -18.03
N PRO A 5 37.14 6.23 -18.51
CA PRO A 5 35.94 7.04 -18.54
C PRO A 5 34.80 6.49 -19.44
N VAL A 6 35.12 5.91 -20.59
CA VAL A 6 34.10 5.39 -21.53
C VAL A 6 33.41 4.15 -20.96
N LEU A 7 34.16 3.27 -20.31
CA LEU A 7 33.60 2.08 -19.68
C LEU A 7 32.67 2.45 -18.50
N THR A 8 33.02 3.45 -17.71
CA THR A 8 32.23 3.91 -16.57
C THR A 8 30.90 4.51 -17.03
N VAL A 9 30.91 5.36 -18.07
CA VAL A 9 29.68 5.95 -18.64
C VAL A 9 28.77 4.88 -19.26
N MET A 10 29.34 3.89 -19.94
CA MET A 10 28.55 2.81 -20.54
C MET A 10 27.91 1.90 -19.47
N VAL A 11 28.62 1.63 -18.38
CA VAL A 11 28.09 0.83 -17.26
C VAL A 11 26.98 1.60 -16.52
N SER A 12 27.12 2.92 -16.29
CA SER A 12 26.06 3.71 -15.66
C SER A 12 24.79 3.76 -16.51
N HIS A 13 24.90 3.96 -17.81
CA HIS A 13 23.76 3.99 -18.71
C HIS A 13 23.03 2.63 -18.78
N LEU A 14 23.76 1.52 -18.82
CA LEU A 14 23.17 0.18 -18.80
C LEU A 14 22.44 -0.09 -17.49
N ALA A 15 22.99 0.37 -16.38
CA ALA A 15 22.37 0.26 -15.06
C ALA A 15 21.06 1.06 -14.99
N GLU A 16 21.05 2.30 -15.46
CA GLU A 16 19.83 3.13 -15.53
C GLU A 16 18.74 2.48 -16.35
N VAL A 17 19.04 2.04 -17.57
CA VAL A 17 18.08 1.35 -18.44
C VAL A 17 17.53 0.08 -17.79
N SER A 18 18.40 -0.69 -17.13
CA SER A 18 17.98 -1.92 -16.44
C SER A 18 17.02 -1.64 -15.29
N ILE A 19 17.26 -0.58 -14.53
CA ILE A 19 16.37 -0.19 -13.41
C ILE A 19 15.06 0.36 -13.90
N THR A 20 15.08 1.27 -14.86
CA THR A 20 13.85 1.77 -15.48
C THR A 20 12.99 0.61 -15.98
N PHE A 21 13.58 -0.40 -16.62
CA PHE A 21 12.86 -1.59 -17.03
C PHE A 21 12.23 -2.35 -15.85
N VAL A 22 12.97 -2.53 -14.75
CA VAL A 22 12.45 -3.19 -13.54
C VAL A 22 11.31 -2.38 -12.92
N VAL A 23 11.47 -1.04 -12.80
CA VAL A 23 10.43 -0.13 -12.28
C VAL A 23 9.17 -0.24 -13.11
N VAL A 24 9.28 -0.14 -14.44
CA VAL A 24 8.16 -0.25 -15.37
C VAL A 24 7.44 -1.58 -15.23
N CYS A 25 8.17 -2.70 -15.20
CA CYS A 25 7.58 -4.02 -15.00
C CYS A 25 6.83 -4.14 -13.66
N LEU A 26 7.42 -3.66 -12.56
CA LEU A 26 6.79 -3.67 -11.25
C LEU A 26 5.55 -2.79 -11.21
N CYS A 27 5.59 -1.61 -11.84
CA CYS A 27 4.42 -0.73 -11.96
C CYS A 27 3.27 -1.40 -12.69
N PHE A 28 3.54 -2.07 -13.83
CA PHE A 28 2.49 -2.79 -14.56
C PHE A 28 1.89 -3.94 -13.74
N ILE A 29 2.73 -4.74 -13.08
CA ILE A 29 2.27 -5.82 -12.20
C ILE A 29 1.42 -5.25 -11.07
N GLY A 30 1.87 -4.15 -10.44
CA GLY A 30 1.16 -3.47 -9.37
C GLY A 30 -0.19 -2.90 -9.83
N LEU A 31 -0.23 -2.24 -10.99
CA LEU A 31 -1.46 -1.70 -11.58
C LEU A 31 -2.47 -2.81 -11.86
N LEU A 32 -2.07 -3.90 -12.52
CA LEU A 32 -2.95 -5.04 -12.79
C LEU A 32 -3.53 -5.61 -11.50
N GLY A 33 -2.70 -5.81 -10.47
CA GLY A 33 -3.14 -6.31 -9.18
C GLY A 33 -4.11 -5.35 -8.47
N ASN A 34 -3.80 -4.06 -8.45
CA ASN A 34 -4.65 -3.05 -7.82
C ASN A 34 -5.99 -2.88 -8.54
N PHE A 35 -6.01 -2.87 -9.87
CA PHE A 35 -7.25 -2.86 -10.65
C PHE A 35 -8.09 -4.11 -10.41
N ALA A 36 -7.48 -5.30 -10.33
CA ALA A 36 -8.19 -6.52 -9.98
C ALA A 36 -8.83 -6.43 -8.58
N LEU A 37 -8.12 -5.85 -7.59
CA LEU A 37 -8.62 -5.65 -6.24
C LEU A 37 -9.80 -4.68 -6.21
N LEU A 38 -9.68 -3.53 -6.87
CA LEU A 38 -10.74 -2.52 -6.97
C LEU A 38 -11.98 -3.09 -7.64
N THR A 39 -11.80 -3.72 -8.81
CA THR A 39 -12.89 -4.33 -9.58
C THR A 39 -13.59 -5.41 -8.78
N ALA A 40 -12.85 -6.30 -8.12
CA ALA A 40 -13.42 -7.31 -7.25
C ALA A 40 -14.23 -6.69 -6.10
N THR A 41 -13.70 -5.64 -5.46
CA THR A 41 -14.37 -4.96 -4.35
C THR A 41 -15.67 -4.28 -4.80
N VAL A 42 -15.71 -3.69 -6.01
CA VAL A 42 -16.90 -3.02 -6.55
C VAL A 42 -17.96 -4.04 -6.97
N ILE A 43 -17.58 -5.10 -7.70
CA ILE A 43 -18.54 -6.04 -8.29
C ILE A 43 -19.14 -7.00 -7.25
N TYR A 44 -18.31 -7.50 -6.31
CA TYR A 44 -18.77 -8.59 -5.44
C TYR A 44 -19.26 -8.09 -4.07
N LYS A 45 -20.56 -8.13 -3.86
CA LYS A 45 -21.23 -7.74 -2.59
C LYS A 45 -20.66 -8.47 -1.37
N GLU A 46 -20.09 -9.66 -1.55
CA GLU A 46 -19.43 -10.44 -0.51
C GLU A 46 -18.22 -9.69 0.10
N LEU A 47 -17.66 -8.68 -0.61
CA LEU A 47 -16.55 -7.83 -0.18
C LEU A 47 -17.01 -6.46 0.35
N HIS A 48 -18.30 -6.16 0.37
CA HIS A 48 -18.82 -4.85 0.83
C HIS A 48 -18.83 -4.73 2.36
N HIS A 49 -17.63 -4.75 2.95
CA HIS A 49 -17.40 -4.52 4.37
C HIS A 49 -16.60 -3.23 4.58
N LYS A 50 -16.73 -2.58 5.73
CA LYS A 50 -16.04 -1.33 6.10
C LYS A 50 -14.55 -1.38 5.75
N ILE A 51 -13.85 -2.42 6.20
CA ILE A 51 -12.42 -2.62 5.95
C ILE A 51 -12.11 -2.72 4.45
N SER A 52 -12.92 -3.45 3.69
CA SER A 52 -12.70 -3.59 2.24
C SER A 52 -12.80 -2.26 1.50
N PHE A 53 -13.69 -1.37 1.93
CA PHE A 53 -13.78 -0.02 1.37
C PHE A 53 -12.59 0.86 1.75
N ILE A 54 -12.11 0.80 3.00
CA ILE A 54 -10.89 1.51 3.42
C ILE A 54 -9.69 1.01 2.59
N VAL A 55 -9.58 -0.31 2.40
CA VAL A 55 -8.53 -0.91 1.56
C VAL A 55 -8.70 -0.50 0.09
N ALA A 56 -9.92 -0.37 -0.42
CA ALA A 56 -10.15 0.11 -1.78
C ALA A 56 -9.69 1.56 -1.96
N VAL A 57 -9.97 2.45 -0.99
CA VAL A 57 -9.45 3.83 -1.01
C VAL A 57 -7.92 3.84 -0.99
N LEU A 58 -7.30 3.05 -0.12
CA LEU A 58 -5.84 2.90 -0.09
C LEU A 58 -5.29 2.38 -1.42
N THR A 59 -5.99 1.43 -2.05
CA THR A 59 -5.61 0.88 -3.37
C THR A 59 -5.73 1.93 -4.47
N CYS A 60 -6.71 2.83 -4.42
CA CYS A 60 -6.78 3.96 -5.33
C CYS A 60 -5.53 4.86 -5.20
N LEU A 61 -5.09 5.15 -3.98
CA LEU A 61 -3.85 5.91 -3.75
C LEU A 61 -2.63 5.18 -4.32
N HIS A 62 -2.54 3.85 -4.16
CA HIS A 62 -1.48 3.05 -4.76
C HIS A 62 -1.49 3.11 -6.30
N VAL A 63 -2.67 3.08 -6.93
CA VAL A 63 -2.79 3.26 -8.40
C VAL A 63 -2.26 4.64 -8.80
N VAL A 64 -2.62 5.69 -8.07
CA VAL A 64 -2.09 7.03 -8.33
C VAL A 64 -0.57 7.07 -8.21
N CYS A 65 0.01 6.48 -7.15
CA CYS A 65 1.45 6.41 -6.98
C CYS A 65 2.15 5.67 -8.13
N LEU A 66 1.62 4.50 -8.55
CA LEU A 66 2.22 3.71 -9.64
C LEU A 66 2.14 4.43 -10.99
N LEU A 67 1.03 5.12 -11.28
CA LEU A 67 0.91 5.93 -12.50
C LEU A 67 1.87 7.12 -12.46
N SER A 68 2.04 7.73 -11.29
CA SER A 68 2.99 8.83 -11.10
C SER A 68 4.43 8.35 -11.25
N GLU A 69 4.78 7.16 -10.76
CA GLU A 69 6.13 6.58 -10.98
C GLU A 69 6.40 6.38 -12.48
N LEU A 70 5.46 5.79 -13.23
CA LEU A 70 5.60 5.65 -14.68
C LEU A 70 5.78 7.01 -15.38
N TYR A 71 5.05 8.02 -14.91
CA TYR A 71 5.17 9.37 -15.43
C TYR A 71 6.55 9.99 -15.11
N MET A 72 7.04 9.79 -13.88
CA MET A 72 8.36 10.28 -13.46
C MET A 72 9.51 9.62 -14.21
N GLU A 73 9.44 8.30 -14.45
CA GLU A 73 10.39 7.59 -15.31
C GLU A 73 10.41 8.18 -16.73
N ALA A 74 9.24 8.44 -17.32
CA ALA A 74 9.14 9.06 -18.63
C ALA A 74 9.67 10.50 -18.66
N LEU A 75 9.54 11.23 -17.54
CA LEU A 75 10.04 12.59 -17.39
C LEU A 75 11.57 12.60 -17.30
N GLN A 76 12.17 11.70 -16.51
CA GLN A 76 13.62 11.59 -16.35
C GLN A 76 14.34 11.29 -17.66
N LEU A 77 13.70 10.53 -18.57
CA LEU A 77 14.26 10.25 -19.90
C LEU A 77 14.30 11.48 -20.82
N ARG A 78 13.55 12.54 -20.50
CA ARG A 78 13.40 13.72 -21.37
C ARG A 78 14.16 14.95 -20.93
N PHE A 79 14.43 15.12 -19.63
CA PHE A 79 14.80 16.42 -19.08
C PHE A 79 16.12 16.40 -18.30
N HIS A 80 16.87 17.46 -18.50
CA HIS A 80 18.05 17.91 -17.79
C HIS A 80 17.66 18.94 -16.71
N PRO A 81 18.59 19.46 -15.91
CA PRO A 81 18.29 20.00 -14.60
C PRO A 81 16.99 20.82 -14.55
N ILE A 82 16.09 20.39 -13.71
CA ILE A 82 14.75 20.95 -13.49
C ILE A 82 14.76 21.81 -12.22
N THR A 83 13.94 22.85 -12.15
CA THR A 83 13.78 23.61 -10.92
C THR A 83 12.90 22.84 -9.91
N ARG A 84 13.10 23.10 -8.61
CA ARG A 84 12.30 22.47 -7.55
C ARG A 84 10.81 22.78 -7.72
N LEU A 85 10.46 23.99 -8.11
CA LEU A 85 9.07 24.38 -8.38
C LEU A 85 8.44 23.59 -9.54
N GLU A 86 9.19 23.38 -10.63
CA GLU A 86 8.72 22.55 -11.75
C GLU A 86 8.55 21.09 -11.32
N CYS A 87 9.53 20.53 -10.62
CA CYS A 87 9.43 19.19 -10.05
C CYS A 87 8.20 19.05 -9.17
N PHE A 88 7.94 20.02 -8.27
CA PHE A 88 6.75 20.02 -7.44
C PHE A 88 5.45 19.97 -8.25
N ARG A 89 5.35 20.74 -9.33
CA ARG A 89 4.16 20.70 -10.18
C ARG A 89 3.92 19.32 -10.81
N HIS A 90 4.98 18.64 -11.20
CA HIS A 90 4.90 17.31 -11.77
C HIS A 90 4.62 16.22 -10.72
N THR A 91 5.13 16.38 -9.49
CA THR A 91 5.01 15.39 -8.40
C THR A 91 3.85 15.67 -7.45
N LEU A 92 3.11 16.77 -7.59
CA LEU A 92 2.07 17.22 -6.65
C LEU A 92 1.06 16.13 -6.31
N ILE A 93 0.51 15.45 -7.32
CA ILE A 93 -0.50 14.40 -7.15
C ILE A 93 0.12 13.17 -6.49
N TYR A 94 1.35 12.84 -6.87
CA TYR A 94 2.10 11.74 -6.28
C TYR A 94 2.35 12.00 -4.80
N GLU A 95 2.86 13.18 -4.46
CA GLU A 95 3.15 13.58 -3.08
C GLU A 95 1.89 13.54 -2.22
N PHE A 96 0.78 14.09 -2.71
CA PHE A 96 -0.50 14.02 -2.02
C PHE A 96 -0.92 12.57 -1.74
N ALA A 97 -0.86 11.69 -2.74
CA ALA A 97 -1.23 10.30 -2.58
C ALA A 97 -0.31 9.56 -1.59
N MET A 98 0.99 9.86 -1.62
CA MET A 98 2.01 9.30 -0.74
C MET A 98 1.79 9.69 0.72
N LEU A 99 1.48 10.97 0.98
CA LEU A 99 1.18 11.49 2.31
C LEU A 99 -0.13 10.92 2.86
N ALA A 100 -1.17 10.89 2.01
CA ALA A 100 -2.47 10.35 2.37
C ALA A 100 -2.39 8.86 2.72
N GLN A 101 -1.68 8.04 1.97
CA GLN A 101 -1.57 6.60 2.25
C GLN A 101 -0.83 6.30 3.56
N SER A 102 0.22 7.06 3.91
CA SER A 102 0.91 6.89 5.20
C SER A 102 -0.04 7.10 6.38
N SER A 103 -0.85 8.16 6.31
CA SER A 103 -1.88 8.44 7.32
C SER A 103 -3.03 7.41 7.27
N MET A 104 -3.38 6.89 6.09
CA MET A 104 -4.40 5.85 5.92
C MET A 104 -3.99 4.53 6.58
N PHE A 105 -2.72 4.15 6.54
CA PHE A 105 -2.24 2.98 7.27
C PHE A 105 -2.41 3.14 8.77
N PHE A 106 -2.12 4.31 9.34
CA PHE A 106 -2.37 4.59 10.74
C PHE A 106 -3.87 4.44 11.09
N MET A 107 -4.77 5.02 10.27
CA MET A 107 -6.22 4.91 10.46
C MET A 107 -6.72 3.47 10.32
N LEU A 108 -6.15 2.68 9.41
CA LEU A 108 -6.46 1.26 9.27
C LEU A 108 -6.15 0.48 10.54
N TRP A 109 -5.04 0.78 11.22
CA TRP A 109 -4.69 0.15 12.50
C TRP A 109 -5.57 0.62 13.65
N MET A 110 -5.98 1.87 13.64
CA MET A 110 -6.98 2.38 14.57
C MET A 110 -8.33 1.69 14.39
N ASP A 111 -8.78 1.47 13.16
CA ASP A 111 -10.01 0.70 12.88
C ASP A 111 -9.93 -0.71 13.50
N TYR A 112 -8.79 -1.37 13.34
CA TYR A 112 -8.58 -2.69 13.96
C TYR A 112 -8.64 -2.64 15.48
N LEU A 113 -8.00 -1.67 16.08
CA LEU A 113 -8.02 -1.51 17.53
C LEU A 113 -9.46 -1.30 18.03
N LEU A 114 -10.22 -0.45 17.34
CA LEU A 114 -11.63 -0.21 17.65
C LEU A 114 -12.47 -1.48 17.49
N ALA A 115 -12.27 -2.25 16.42
CA ALA A 115 -12.96 -3.51 16.21
C ALA A 115 -12.65 -4.56 17.29
N ILE A 116 -11.44 -4.53 17.88
CA ILE A 116 -11.06 -5.42 18.98
C ILE A 116 -11.65 -4.92 20.30
N ILE A 117 -11.53 -3.61 20.62
CA ILE A 117 -11.89 -3.09 21.95
C ILE A 117 -13.41 -2.99 22.10
N ILE A 118 -14.12 -2.47 21.08
CA ILE A 118 -15.56 -2.19 21.13
C ILE A 118 -16.33 -2.87 19.99
N PRO A 119 -16.29 -4.23 19.89
CA PRO A 119 -16.81 -4.95 18.72
C PRO A 119 -18.30 -4.69 18.47
N LEU A 120 -19.11 -4.57 19.52
CA LEU A 120 -20.55 -4.31 19.38
C LEU A 120 -20.81 -2.92 18.78
N LYS A 121 -20.22 -1.86 19.34
CA LYS A 121 -20.39 -0.50 18.82
C LYS A 121 -19.85 -0.37 17.39
N HIS A 122 -18.71 -1.01 17.10
CA HIS A 122 -18.13 -1.02 15.76
C HIS A 122 -19.11 -1.59 14.70
N ARG A 123 -19.93 -2.59 15.05
CA ARG A 123 -20.94 -3.17 14.14
C ARG A 123 -22.08 -2.20 13.81
N PHE A 124 -22.51 -1.38 14.75
CA PHE A 124 -23.65 -0.46 14.58
C PHE A 124 -23.35 0.77 13.71
N PHE A 125 -22.10 1.15 13.50
CA PHE A 125 -21.78 2.25 12.61
C PHE A 125 -22.21 1.93 11.17
N THR A 126 -22.84 2.89 10.49
CA THR A 126 -23.15 2.75 9.05
C THR A 126 -21.85 2.71 8.25
N THR A 127 -21.78 1.84 7.24
CA THR A 127 -20.55 1.62 6.48
C THR A 127 -20.04 2.90 5.82
N VAL A 128 -20.94 3.67 5.19
CA VAL A 128 -20.55 4.89 4.44
C VAL A 128 -20.00 5.95 5.38
N THR A 129 -20.73 6.30 6.44
CA THR A 129 -20.29 7.33 7.40
C THR A 129 -18.99 6.92 8.07
N TYR A 130 -18.85 5.64 8.42
CA TYR A 130 -17.64 5.13 9.06
C TYR A 130 -16.42 5.24 8.16
N VAL A 131 -16.52 4.78 6.91
CA VAL A 131 -15.42 4.85 5.93
C VAL A 131 -15.05 6.32 5.67
N PHE A 132 -16.05 7.20 5.50
CA PHE A 132 -15.78 8.63 5.34
C PHE A 132 -15.02 9.21 6.53
N THR A 133 -15.46 8.94 7.77
CA THR A 133 -14.79 9.42 8.99
C THR A 133 -13.36 8.90 9.11
N MET A 134 -13.08 7.66 8.68
CA MET A 134 -11.75 7.09 8.72
C MET A 134 -10.83 7.60 7.60
N CYS A 135 -11.39 7.92 6.43
CA CYS A 135 -10.60 8.40 5.30
C CYS A 135 -10.36 9.91 5.34
N LEU A 136 -11.27 10.71 5.90
CA LEU A 136 -11.18 12.17 5.89
C LEU A 136 -9.89 12.71 6.54
N PRO A 137 -9.47 12.30 7.75
CA PRO A 137 -8.28 12.83 8.39
C PRO A 137 -7.00 12.63 7.55
N PRO A 138 -6.72 11.46 6.95
CA PRO A 138 -5.59 11.28 6.04
C PRO A 138 -5.55 12.28 4.88
N PHE A 139 -6.69 12.52 4.23
CA PHE A 139 -6.75 13.47 3.12
C PHE A 139 -6.54 14.92 3.58
N VAL A 140 -7.07 15.28 4.74
CA VAL A 140 -6.87 16.62 5.32
C VAL A 140 -5.40 16.81 5.70
N ILE A 141 -4.77 15.83 6.35
CA ILE A 141 -3.33 15.89 6.72
C ILE A 141 -2.47 16.05 5.46
N ALA A 142 -2.73 15.25 4.43
CA ALA A 142 -2.01 15.34 3.16
C ALA A 142 -2.21 16.72 2.50
N GLY A 143 -3.44 17.24 2.48
CA GLY A 143 -3.74 18.56 1.94
C GLY A 143 -2.99 19.69 2.67
N ILE A 144 -3.00 19.67 4.00
CA ILE A 144 -2.26 20.66 4.82
C ILE A 144 -0.76 20.56 4.53
N ALA A 145 -0.18 19.36 4.48
CA ALA A 145 1.23 19.18 4.20
C ALA A 145 1.61 19.73 2.81
N ILE A 146 0.81 19.46 1.78
CA ILE A 146 1.01 19.99 0.42
C ILE A 146 0.95 21.53 0.41
N ILE A 147 -0.01 22.14 1.11
CA ILE A 147 -0.10 23.60 1.21
C ILE A 147 1.16 24.16 1.88
N LEU A 148 1.63 23.56 2.96
CA LEU A 148 2.84 24.00 3.66
C LEU A 148 4.09 23.89 2.77
N VAL A 149 4.22 22.81 2.00
CA VAL A 149 5.31 22.66 1.03
C VAL A 149 5.19 23.72 -0.07
N SER A 150 3.99 23.92 -0.62
CA SER A 150 3.78 24.87 -1.73
C SER A 150 4.10 26.32 -1.36
N VAL A 151 3.75 26.74 -0.15
CA VAL A 151 4.03 28.12 0.35
C VAL A 151 5.53 28.36 0.55
N ASN A 152 6.29 27.30 0.87
CA ASN A 152 7.73 27.40 1.11
C ASN A 152 8.57 27.00 -0.11
N MET A 153 7.92 26.82 -1.28
CA MET A 153 8.60 26.36 -2.49
C MET A 153 9.56 27.42 -3.04
N ASP A 154 10.76 26.99 -3.37
CA ASP A 154 11.78 27.78 -4.06
C ASP A 154 11.94 27.32 -5.52
N SER A 155 12.76 28.06 -6.28
CA SER A 155 13.10 27.75 -7.67
C SER A 155 14.53 27.27 -7.82
N ASP A 156 15.14 26.74 -6.77
CA ASP A 156 16.49 26.20 -6.82
C ASP A 156 16.58 25.06 -7.84
N PRO A 157 17.67 24.97 -8.60
CA PRO A 157 17.89 23.84 -9.50
C PRO A 157 18.14 22.56 -8.70
N ILE A 158 17.46 21.49 -9.09
CA ILE A 158 17.66 20.14 -8.54
C ILE A 158 18.09 19.20 -9.66
N GLU A 159 19.00 18.27 -9.34
CA GLU A 159 19.55 17.33 -10.32
C GLU A 159 18.56 16.19 -10.62
N PHE A 160 17.79 15.79 -9.60
CA PHE A 160 16.83 14.71 -9.67
C PHE A 160 15.48 15.14 -9.13
N CYS A 161 14.45 14.94 -9.91
CA CYS A 161 13.08 15.17 -9.49
C CYS A 161 12.51 13.89 -8.88
N THR A 162 12.41 13.88 -7.55
CA THR A 162 11.73 12.82 -6.80
C THR A 162 10.82 13.45 -5.74
N PRO A 163 9.82 12.74 -5.21
CA PRO A 163 8.98 13.24 -4.13
C PRO A 163 9.75 13.74 -2.91
N ILE A 164 10.92 13.18 -2.63
CA ILE A 164 11.72 13.55 -1.46
C ILE A 164 12.65 14.74 -1.77
N THR A 165 13.26 14.78 -2.94
CA THR A 165 14.22 15.85 -3.32
C THR A 165 13.54 17.19 -3.64
N MET A 166 12.25 17.16 -3.98
CA MET A 166 11.49 18.38 -4.23
C MET A 166 11.08 19.10 -2.94
N ILE A 167 11.14 18.45 -1.77
CA ILE A 167 10.75 19.08 -0.49
C ILE A 167 11.81 20.13 -0.10
N PRO A 168 11.44 21.40 0.10
CA PRO A 168 12.36 22.43 0.55
C PRO A 168 12.95 22.11 1.93
N VAL A 169 14.19 22.50 2.17
CA VAL A 169 14.89 22.26 3.45
C VAL A 169 14.08 22.74 4.66
N ASN A 170 13.41 23.89 4.52
CA ASN A 170 12.58 24.47 5.59
C ASN A 170 11.35 23.63 5.95
N THR A 171 10.93 22.72 5.10
CA THR A 171 9.76 21.84 5.27
C THR A 171 10.12 20.36 5.42
N GLU A 172 11.40 20.01 5.48
CA GLU A 172 11.87 18.62 5.68
C GLU A 172 11.30 17.97 6.96
N TRP A 173 10.94 18.75 7.96
CA TRP A 173 10.29 18.24 9.18
C TRP A 173 8.99 17.46 8.87
N ILE A 174 8.33 17.71 7.73
CA ILE A 174 7.16 16.97 7.27
C ILE A 174 7.52 15.49 7.08
N LEU A 175 8.71 15.20 6.52
CA LEU A 175 9.20 13.82 6.38
C LEU A 175 9.39 13.13 7.74
N TYR A 176 9.86 13.87 8.74
CA TYR A 176 10.00 13.31 10.10
C TYR A 176 8.63 13.04 10.75
N VAL A 177 7.64 13.91 10.53
CA VAL A 177 6.26 13.69 11.01
C VAL A 177 5.66 12.45 10.34
N ILE A 178 5.83 12.28 9.04
CA ILE A 178 5.33 11.12 8.30
C ILE A 178 6.00 9.84 8.77
N ASN A 179 7.32 9.86 8.94
CA ASN A 179 8.03 8.71 9.51
C ASN A 179 7.57 8.40 10.93
N GLY A 180 7.30 9.42 11.74
CA GLY A 180 6.71 9.27 13.06
C GLY A 180 5.33 8.59 13.02
N LEU A 181 4.47 8.98 12.07
CA LEU A 181 3.17 8.31 11.83
C LEU A 181 3.34 6.85 11.43
N ASN A 182 4.31 6.54 10.58
CA ASN A 182 4.60 5.17 10.17
C ASN A 182 5.09 4.31 11.36
N VAL A 183 5.96 4.86 12.21
CA VAL A 183 6.39 4.19 13.44
C VAL A 183 5.22 4.00 14.40
N ALA A 184 4.35 5.01 14.56
CA ALA A 184 3.14 4.91 15.37
C ALA A 184 2.18 3.83 14.83
N ALA A 185 2.04 3.73 13.51
CA ALA A 185 1.27 2.67 12.86
C ALA A 185 1.83 1.27 13.19
N LEU A 186 3.17 1.10 13.20
CA LEU A 186 3.81 -0.15 13.63
C LEU A 186 3.54 -0.47 15.10
N LEU A 187 3.66 0.51 15.98
CA LEU A 187 3.38 0.31 17.39
C LEU A 187 1.92 -0.11 17.62
N LEU A 188 0.97 0.55 16.94
CA LEU A 188 -0.44 0.15 16.95
C LEU A 188 -0.63 -1.29 16.44
N ASN A 189 0.11 -1.69 15.42
CA ASN A 189 0.08 -3.05 14.92
C ASN A 189 0.53 -4.06 15.99
N VAL A 190 1.63 -3.79 16.69
CA VAL A 190 2.12 -4.62 17.80
C VAL A 190 1.08 -4.66 18.93
N ILE A 191 0.49 -3.53 19.30
CA ILE A 191 -0.56 -3.45 20.32
C ILE A 191 -1.76 -4.31 19.90
N ASN A 192 -2.22 -4.21 18.66
CA ASN A 192 -3.31 -5.02 18.12
C ASN A 192 -3.01 -6.51 18.21
N PHE A 193 -1.79 -6.91 17.84
CA PHE A 193 -1.37 -8.32 17.92
C PHE A 193 -1.34 -8.83 19.36
N LEU A 194 -0.79 -8.05 20.28
CA LEU A 194 -0.75 -8.41 21.71
C LEU A 194 -2.16 -8.49 22.29
N THR A 195 -3.01 -7.50 22.01
CA THR A 195 -4.41 -7.47 22.48
C THR A 195 -5.18 -8.70 22.02
N LEU A 196 -5.02 -9.10 20.76
CA LEU A 196 -5.63 -10.33 20.23
C LEU A 196 -5.10 -11.59 20.92
N LYS A 197 -3.78 -11.66 21.14
CA LYS A 197 -3.15 -12.81 21.80
C LYS A 197 -3.66 -12.95 23.25
N TYR A 198 -3.80 -11.84 23.97
CA TYR A 198 -4.32 -11.85 25.34
C TYR A 198 -5.80 -12.20 25.39
N ARG A 199 -6.63 -11.57 24.54
CA ARG A 199 -8.07 -11.87 24.46
C ARG A 199 -8.36 -13.30 24.02
N GLY A 200 -7.54 -13.86 23.15
CA GLY A 200 -7.67 -15.28 22.75
C GLY A 200 -7.37 -16.29 23.84
N ARG A 201 -6.80 -15.85 24.98
CA ARG A 201 -6.54 -16.69 26.16
C ARG A 201 -7.72 -16.71 27.16
N ASP A 202 -8.60 -15.72 27.10
CA ASP A 202 -9.74 -15.62 28.02
C ASP A 202 -10.86 -16.60 27.62
N PRO A 203 -11.17 -17.63 28.45
CA PRO A 203 -12.18 -18.64 28.12
C PRO A 203 -13.60 -18.05 28.07
N ALA A 204 -13.92 -17.02 28.86
CA ALA A 204 -15.23 -16.38 28.85
C ALA A 204 -15.52 -15.66 27.52
N LEU A 205 -14.49 -15.04 26.92
CA LEU A 205 -14.59 -14.41 25.60
C LEU A 205 -14.63 -15.44 24.45
N ARG A 206 -14.01 -16.60 24.61
CA ARG A 206 -14.10 -17.71 23.62
C ARG A 206 -15.51 -18.21 23.42
N LEU A 207 -16.29 -18.32 24.48
CA LEU A 207 -17.68 -18.79 24.43
C LEU A 207 -18.61 -17.81 23.67
N SER A 208 -18.46 -16.51 23.88
CA SER A 208 -19.26 -15.50 23.18
C SER A 208 -18.90 -15.36 21.68
N VAL A 209 -17.67 -15.73 21.33
CA VAL A 209 -17.09 -15.63 19.97
C VAL A 209 -17.34 -16.90 19.16
N SER A 210 -17.51 -18.06 19.82
CA SER A 210 -17.66 -19.37 19.17
C SER A 210 -18.97 -19.53 18.38
N SER A 211 -19.98 -18.72 18.66
CA SER A 211 -21.30 -18.86 18.03
C SER A 211 -21.40 -18.41 16.56
N HIS A 212 -20.36 -17.78 15.99
CA HIS A 212 -20.41 -17.28 14.62
C HIS A 212 -19.16 -17.68 13.82
N GLY A 213 -19.30 -18.57 12.85
CA GLY A 213 -18.25 -18.98 11.91
C GLY A 213 -17.59 -17.85 11.12
N SER A 214 -18.16 -16.63 11.14
CA SER A 214 -17.62 -15.39 10.60
C SER A 214 -16.29 -14.97 11.26
N HIS A 215 -16.13 -15.17 12.57
CA HIS A 215 -14.99 -14.67 13.33
C HIS A 215 -13.63 -15.24 12.89
N LYS A 216 -13.57 -16.54 12.52
CA LYS A 216 -12.32 -17.14 12.00
C LYS A 216 -11.87 -16.50 10.68
N SER A 217 -12.83 -16.11 9.85
CA SER A 217 -12.56 -15.41 8.59
C SER A 217 -11.99 -14.00 8.83
N ASP A 218 -12.53 -13.29 9.83
CA ASP A 218 -12.12 -11.93 10.14
C ASP A 218 -10.72 -11.89 10.78
N ILE A 219 -10.36 -12.86 11.62
CA ILE A 219 -8.98 -13.01 12.13
C ILE A 219 -7.99 -13.31 11.00
N LYS A 220 -8.35 -14.16 10.03
CA LYS A 220 -7.46 -14.42 8.88
C LYS A 220 -7.26 -13.18 8.02
N LEU A 221 -8.32 -12.43 7.77
CA LEU A 221 -8.26 -11.17 7.03
C LEU A 221 -7.37 -10.16 7.77
N MET A 222 -7.53 -10.04 9.07
CA MET A 222 -6.73 -9.19 9.92
C MET A 222 -5.23 -9.52 9.87
N ARG A 223 -4.85 -10.81 9.94
CA ARG A 223 -3.45 -11.22 9.76
C ARG A 223 -2.88 -10.85 8.39
N SER A 224 -3.73 -10.76 7.37
CA SER A 224 -3.32 -10.31 6.04
C SER A 224 -2.90 -8.85 6.05
N PHE A 225 -3.69 -8.03 6.73
CA PHE A 225 -3.40 -6.60 6.81
C PHE A 225 -2.18 -6.31 7.69
N ILE A 226 -1.94 -7.13 8.72
CA ILE A 226 -0.69 -7.07 9.51
C ILE A 226 0.53 -7.23 8.57
N LEU A 227 0.48 -8.20 7.66
CA LEU A 227 1.56 -8.38 6.68
C LEU A 227 1.70 -7.18 5.73
N MET A 228 0.57 -6.64 5.25
CA MET A 228 0.59 -5.45 4.39
C MET A 228 1.27 -4.26 5.06
N ALA A 229 0.98 -4.02 6.33
CA ALA A 229 1.62 -2.93 7.05
C ALA A 229 3.11 -3.17 7.31
N TRP A 230 3.50 -4.39 7.62
CA TRP A 230 4.92 -4.72 7.73
C TRP A 230 5.67 -4.47 6.43
N VAL A 231 5.14 -4.93 5.30
CA VAL A 231 5.72 -4.67 3.98
C VAL A 231 5.77 -3.17 3.71
N PHE A 232 4.67 -2.44 3.98
CA PHE A 232 4.62 -0.99 3.82
C PHE A 232 5.72 -0.30 4.63
N VAL A 233 5.75 -0.52 5.94
CA VAL A 233 6.67 0.23 6.80
C VAL A 233 8.12 -0.14 6.50
N CYS A 234 8.42 -1.44 6.33
CA CYS A 234 9.78 -1.85 6.01
C CYS A 234 10.25 -1.25 4.68
N SER A 235 9.47 -1.36 3.61
CA SER A 235 9.89 -0.82 2.30
C SER A 235 9.93 0.71 2.31
N TRP A 236 8.96 1.36 2.93
CA TRP A 236 8.89 2.81 3.03
C TRP A 236 10.01 3.39 3.91
N CYS A 237 10.20 2.88 5.12
CA CYS A 237 11.27 3.35 6.01
C CYS A 237 12.65 3.12 5.39
N LEU A 238 12.85 1.98 4.71
CA LEU A 238 14.10 1.72 3.99
C LEU A 238 14.30 2.73 2.86
N SER A 239 13.28 2.99 2.04
CA SER A 239 13.36 3.94 0.93
C SER A 239 13.67 5.35 1.43
N VAL A 240 12.89 5.89 2.37
CA VAL A 240 13.10 7.25 2.89
C VAL A 240 14.45 7.39 3.61
N SER A 241 14.82 6.42 4.47
CA SER A 241 16.10 6.47 5.16
C SER A 241 17.28 6.38 4.20
N SER A 242 17.21 5.50 3.20
CA SER A 242 18.24 5.38 2.18
C SER A 242 18.37 6.66 1.34
N THR A 243 17.25 7.31 1.00
CA THR A 243 17.25 8.59 0.28
C THR A 243 17.92 9.69 1.12
N LEU A 244 17.56 9.82 2.40
CA LEU A 244 18.17 10.83 3.29
C LEU A 244 19.67 10.58 3.45
N ILE A 245 20.09 9.33 3.57
CA ILE A 245 21.51 8.96 3.61
C ILE A 245 22.21 9.32 2.30
N ALA A 246 21.61 8.97 1.15
CA ALA A 246 22.18 9.25 -0.16
C ALA A 246 22.37 10.76 -0.38
N VAL A 247 21.34 11.55 -0.10
CA VAL A 247 21.35 13.02 -0.32
C VAL A 247 22.34 13.73 0.62
N ARG A 248 22.50 13.26 1.87
CA ARG A 248 23.28 13.98 2.89
C ARG A 248 24.73 13.51 3.03
N LEU A 249 24.99 12.23 2.80
CA LEU A 249 26.28 11.62 3.12
C LEU A 249 27.09 11.20 1.89
N LEU A 250 26.45 11.04 0.73
CA LEU A 250 27.17 10.61 -0.47
C LEU A 250 27.59 11.82 -1.33
N PRO A 251 28.73 11.72 -2.03
CA PRO A 251 29.10 12.67 -3.09
C PRO A 251 28.00 12.74 -4.14
N LYS A 252 27.81 13.90 -4.78
CA LYS A 252 26.70 14.15 -5.72
C LYS A 252 26.61 13.11 -6.83
N GLU A 253 27.75 12.71 -7.42
CA GLU A 253 27.77 11.73 -8.50
C GLU A 253 27.26 10.35 -8.05
N ILE A 254 27.58 9.94 -6.82
CA ILE A 254 27.13 8.67 -6.25
C ILE A 254 25.70 8.77 -5.76
N SER A 255 25.32 9.92 -5.19
CA SER A 255 23.96 10.18 -4.71
C SER A 255 22.95 10.04 -5.83
N SER A 256 23.22 10.61 -7.00
CA SER A 256 22.34 10.54 -8.17
C SER A 256 22.05 9.09 -8.58
N THR A 257 23.10 8.30 -8.75
CA THR A 257 22.95 6.88 -9.07
C THR A 257 22.22 6.11 -7.97
N ALA A 258 22.53 6.39 -6.70
CA ALA A 258 21.87 5.75 -5.56
C ALA A 258 20.36 6.04 -5.52
N LEU A 259 19.93 7.26 -5.80
CA LEU A 259 18.52 7.65 -5.82
C LEU A 259 17.72 6.85 -6.85
N THR A 260 18.27 6.58 -8.01
CA THR A 260 17.66 5.75 -9.04
C THR A 260 17.36 4.32 -8.53
N TYR A 261 18.27 3.74 -7.74
CA TYR A 261 18.06 2.40 -7.16
C TYR A 261 17.08 2.39 -5.99
N ILE A 262 17.05 3.45 -5.19
CA ILE A 262 16.24 3.54 -3.98
C ILE A 262 14.74 3.51 -4.31
N VAL A 263 14.32 4.02 -5.46
CA VAL A 263 12.93 3.99 -5.91
C VAL A 263 12.36 2.56 -5.91
N VAL A 264 13.17 1.56 -6.30
CA VAL A 264 12.75 0.15 -6.31
C VAL A 264 12.35 -0.36 -4.92
N LEU A 265 12.90 0.23 -3.84
CA LEU A 265 12.55 -0.16 -2.47
C LEU A 265 11.13 0.27 -2.07
N ALA A 266 10.60 1.34 -2.67
CA ALA A 266 9.24 1.83 -2.39
C ALA A 266 8.15 1.05 -3.13
N LEU A 267 8.44 0.50 -4.31
CA LEU A 267 7.47 -0.15 -5.20
C LEU A 267 6.70 -1.33 -4.56
N PRO A 268 7.32 -2.21 -3.75
CA PRO A 268 6.59 -3.29 -3.08
C PRO A 268 5.42 -2.79 -2.25
N THR A 269 5.52 -1.57 -1.69
CA THR A 269 4.43 -0.92 -0.96
C THR A 269 3.17 -0.78 -1.81
N TYR A 270 3.32 -0.35 -3.06
CA TYR A 270 2.19 -0.09 -3.96
C TYR A 270 1.67 -1.35 -4.65
N CYS A 271 2.49 -2.38 -4.77
CA CYS A 271 2.13 -3.62 -5.46
C CYS A 271 1.48 -4.68 -4.56
N GLN A 272 1.71 -4.62 -3.23
CA GLN A 272 1.40 -5.72 -2.31
C GLN A 272 -0.09 -6.06 -2.16
N GLY A 273 -0.99 -5.09 -2.39
CA GLY A 273 -2.42 -5.19 -2.06
C GLY A 273 -3.09 -6.46 -2.61
N TYR A 274 -2.94 -6.71 -3.91
CA TYR A 274 -3.46 -7.91 -4.56
C TYR A 274 -2.84 -9.19 -4.01
N PHE A 275 -1.51 -9.26 -3.93
CA PHE A 275 -0.80 -10.48 -3.55
C PHE A 275 -1.12 -10.92 -2.12
N VAL A 276 -1.18 -9.95 -1.20
CA VAL A 276 -1.51 -10.24 0.19
C VAL A 276 -2.97 -10.65 0.34
N THR A 277 -3.91 -9.94 -0.29
CA THR A 277 -5.32 -10.29 -0.22
C THR A 277 -5.62 -11.63 -0.90
N TYR A 278 -4.97 -11.92 -2.04
CA TYR A 278 -5.08 -13.22 -2.70
C TYR A 278 -4.55 -14.37 -1.84
N SER A 279 -3.35 -14.21 -1.27
CA SER A 279 -2.70 -15.30 -0.50
C SER A 279 -3.41 -15.58 0.82
N ARG A 280 -3.91 -14.57 1.48
CA ARG A 280 -4.40 -14.66 2.87
C ARG A 280 -5.91 -14.71 3.01
N SER A 281 -6.68 -14.11 2.10
CA SER A 281 -8.15 -14.03 2.21
C SER A 281 -8.86 -14.99 1.26
N ALA A 282 -9.58 -15.95 1.81
CA ALA A 282 -10.40 -16.88 1.02
C ALA A 282 -11.54 -16.15 0.27
N ARG A 283 -12.09 -15.05 0.85
CA ARG A 283 -13.13 -14.24 0.20
C ARG A 283 -12.58 -13.55 -1.04
N TYR A 284 -11.42 -12.89 -0.94
CA TYR A 284 -10.78 -12.24 -2.09
C TYR A 284 -10.33 -13.27 -3.13
N ARG A 285 -9.77 -14.42 -2.74
CA ARG A 285 -9.42 -15.49 -3.70
C ARG A 285 -10.63 -15.95 -4.50
N LYS A 286 -11.77 -16.16 -3.84
CA LYS A 286 -13.01 -16.56 -4.53
C LYS A 286 -13.48 -15.48 -5.50
N ALA A 287 -13.43 -14.22 -5.09
CA ALA A 287 -13.79 -13.07 -5.93
C ALA A 287 -12.85 -12.94 -7.14
N TYR A 288 -11.54 -13.05 -6.95
CA TYR A 288 -10.57 -12.99 -8.03
C TYR A 288 -10.71 -14.14 -9.02
N ARG A 289 -10.98 -15.37 -8.55
CA ARG A 289 -11.28 -16.50 -9.46
C ARG A 289 -12.51 -16.22 -10.31
N LYS A 290 -13.60 -15.72 -9.70
CA LYS A 290 -14.79 -15.33 -10.45
C LYS A 290 -14.48 -14.23 -11.47
N LEU A 291 -13.65 -13.25 -11.11
CA LEU A 291 -13.22 -12.16 -11.99
C LEU A 291 -12.38 -12.70 -13.15
N GLN A 292 -11.44 -13.62 -12.88
CA GLN A 292 -10.64 -14.29 -13.91
C GLN A 292 -11.51 -15.06 -14.91
N HIS A 293 -12.52 -15.79 -14.42
CA HIS A 293 -13.49 -16.47 -15.30
C HIS A 293 -14.30 -15.50 -16.17
N LEU A 294 -14.60 -14.31 -15.64
CA LEU A 294 -15.35 -13.30 -16.38
C LEU A 294 -14.49 -12.67 -17.50
N ILE A 295 -13.21 -12.40 -17.21
CA ILE A 295 -12.31 -11.73 -18.15
C ILE A 295 -11.69 -12.72 -19.15
N PHE A 296 -11.37 -13.93 -18.69
CA PHE A 296 -10.69 -14.96 -19.48
C PHE A 296 -11.46 -16.30 -19.47
N PRO A 297 -12.67 -16.35 -20.04
CA PRO A 297 -13.50 -17.57 -19.99
C PRO A 297 -12.86 -18.78 -20.67
N TRP A 298 -11.90 -18.56 -21.59
CA TRP A 298 -11.20 -19.61 -22.34
C TRP A 298 -9.98 -20.21 -21.62
N ILE A 299 -9.44 -19.56 -20.60
CA ILE A 299 -8.22 -20.04 -19.92
C ILE A 299 -8.56 -21.01 -18.79
N VAL A 300 -9.77 -20.91 -18.22
CA VAL A 300 -10.15 -21.66 -17.03
C VAL A 300 -11.00 -22.86 -17.41
N SER A 301 -10.46 -24.05 -17.17
CA SER A 301 -11.13 -25.34 -17.46
C SER A 301 -12.44 -25.48 -16.68
N PRO A 302 -13.51 -26.06 -17.29
CA PRO A 302 -14.81 -26.31 -16.62
C PRO A 302 -14.72 -27.22 -15.38
N ALA A 303 -13.61 -27.90 -15.18
CA ALA A 303 -13.41 -28.82 -14.05
C ALA A 303 -13.41 -28.16 -12.67
N ASP A 304 -13.07 -26.84 -12.59
CA ASP A 304 -13.01 -26.09 -11.32
C ASP A 304 -14.37 -25.53 -10.87
N THR A 305 -15.43 -25.73 -11.65
CA THR A 305 -16.79 -25.21 -11.36
C THR A 305 -17.71 -26.19 -10.64
N LYS A 306 -17.24 -27.40 -10.30
CA LYS A 306 -18.07 -28.29 -9.50
C LYS A 306 -18.35 -27.65 -8.15
N PRO A 307 -19.63 -27.31 -7.80
CA PRO A 307 -19.96 -26.94 -6.45
C PRO A 307 -19.56 -28.11 -5.55
N SER A 308 -18.79 -27.84 -4.51
CA SER A 308 -18.59 -28.77 -3.41
C SER A 308 -20.00 -29.10 -2.87
N THR A 309 -20.56 -30.21 -3.29
CA THR A 309 -21.72 -30.80 -2.66
C THR A 309 -21.25 -31.25 -1.28
N ASP A 310 -21.45 -30.39 -0.33
CA ASP A 310 -21.30 -30.67 1.09
C ASP A 310 -22.45 -31.63 1.44
N ASN A 311 -22.19 -32.93 1.23
CA ASN A 311 -23.05 -34.04 1.62
C ASN A 311 -23.03 -34.16 3.16
N GLY A 312 -23.63 -33.20 3.83
CA GLY A 312 -23.93 -33.22 5.26
C GLY A 312 -25.31 -33.81 5.57
N SER A 313 -25.74 -34.81 4.80
CA SER A 313 -26.89 -35.66 5.17
C SER A 313 -26.37 -36.87 5.97
N LYS A 314 -26.05 -36.66 7.25
CA LYS A 314 -26.06 -37.78 8.21
C LYS A 314 -27.47 -37.87 8.79
N GLY A 315 -28.16 -38.92 8.32
CA GLY A 315 -29.46 -39.34 8.79
C GLY A 315 -29.49 -39.51 10.32
N ILE A 316 -30.45 -38.84 10.91
CA ILE A 316 -30.93 -39.25 12.26
C ILE A 316 -31.85 -40.42 12.02
N ALA A 317 -31.28 -41.62 12.20
CA ALA A 317 -32.07 -42.84 12.35
C ALA A 317 -32.73 -42.82 13.72
N SER A 318 -34.02 -42.77 13.71
CA SER A 318 -34.91 -43.04 14.83
C SER A 318 -34.61 -44.44 15.42
N SER A 319 -34.46 -44.51 16.73
CA SER A 319 -34.73 -45.71 17.49
C SER A 319 -35.18 -45.30 18.89
N LEU A 320 -36.47 -45.52 19.12
CA LEU A 320 -37.13 -45.90 20.37
C LEU A 320 -36.69 -45.27 21.68
#